data_652af4018d8f5d09a7ddb813ba340068
#
_entry.id   652af4018d8f5d09a7ddb813ba340068
#
_cell.length_a   1.000
_cell.length_b   1.000
_cell.length_c   1.000
_cell.angle_alpha   90.00
_cell.angle_beta   90.00
_cell.angle_gamma   90.00
#
_symmetry.space_group_name_H-M   'P 1'
#
loop_
_entity.id
_entity.type
_entity.pdbx_description
1 polymer ?
#
loop_
_entity_poly.entity_id
_entity_poly.type
_entity_poly.pdbx_seq_one_letter_code
_entity_poly.pdbx_strand_id
1 'polypeptide(L)'
;MATDKEYLEYVKDQLSEAEGVSFRPMMGEYIMYTGGKVAGGIYDNRLLVKPTASAKALMPDAPYELPYEGAKEMLLVDNLDDRQFLRELLTAMYEELPEKKKK
;
A
#
# COMPACT_ATOMS: atom_id res chain seq x y z
N MET A 1 0.84 -4.25 -16.91
CA MET A 1 2.29 -4.39 -16.75
C MET A 1 2.60 -5.00 -15.41
N ALA A 2 3.70 -5.68 -15.33
CA ALA A 2 4.06 -6.34 -14.08
C ALA A 2 5.03 -5.46 -13.30
N THR A 3 4.99 -5.62 -11.99
CA THR A 3 5.91 -4.90 -11.11
C THR A 3 7.26 -5.63 -11.09
N ASP A 4 8.34 -4.88 -11.18
CA ASP A 4 9.67 -5.45 -11.13
C ASP A 4 9.96 -5.98 -9.72
N LYS A 5 10.67 -7.11 -9.69
CA LYS A 5 11.05 -7.69 -8.42
C LYS A 5 11.96 -6.75 -7.63
N GLU A 6 12.80 -6.02 -8.31
CA GLU A 6 13.68 -5.06 -7.64
C GLU A 6 12.89 -3.96 -6.96
N TYR A 7 11.82 -3.51 -7.61
CA TYR A 7 10.98 -2.50 -7.01
C TYR A 7 10.29 -3.04 -5.76
N LEU A 8 9.81 -4.29 -5.84
CA LEU A 8 9.19 -4.92 -4.69
C LEU A 8 10.16 -4.98 -3.51
N GLU A 9 11.40 -5.39 -3.77
CA GLU A 9 12.38 -5.49 -2.70
C GLU A 9 12.71 -4.12 -2.11
N TYR A 10 12.76 -3.11 -2.95
CA TYR A 10 13.00 -1.75 -2.49
C TYR A 10 11.86 -1.31 -1.54
N VAL A 11 10.63 -1.53 -1.96
CA VAL A 11 9.49 -1.12 -1.13
C VAL A 11 9.46 -1.90 0.18
N LYS A 12 9.74 -3.21 0.12
CA LYS A 12 9.77 -4.00 1.34
C LYS A 12 10.82 -3.49 2.31
N ASP A 13 11.97 -3.07 1.79
CA ASP A 13 13.01 -2.53 2.64
C ASP A 13 12.59 -1.21 3.26
N GLN A 14 11.92 -0.37 2.48
CA GLN A 14 11.43 0.91 2.99
C GLN A 14 10.35 0.71 4.06
N LEU A 15 9.61 -0.38 3.99
CA LEU A 15 8.55 -0.67 4.96
C LEU A 15 9.05 -1.51 6.13
N SER A 16 10.35 -1.66 6.26
CA SER A 16 10.91 -2.55 7.28
C SER A 16 10.59 -2.12 8.69
N GLU A 17 10.29 -0.85 8.92
CA GLU A 17 9.92 -0.37 10.26
C GLU A 17 8.42 -0.47 10.52
N ALA A 18 7.64 -0.82 9.54
CA ALA A 18 6.21 -0.99 9.72
C ALA A 18 5.92 -2.45 10.04
N GLU A 19 5.37 -2.69 11.22
CA GLU A 19 5.14 -4.05 11.66
C GLU A 19 3.94 -4.66 10.95
N GLY A 20 4.03 -5.97 10.71
CA GLY A 20 2.89 -6.70 10.19
C GLY A 20 2.63 -6.53 8.72
N VAL A 21 3.56 -5.93 7.99
CA VAL A 21 3.39 -5.73 6.55
C VAL A 21 3.84 -6.98 5.81
N SER A 22 3.00 -7.44 4.89
CA SER A 22 3.34 -8.58 4.05
C SER A 22 2.78 -8.35 2.66
N PHE A 23 3.30 -9.12 1.72
CA PHE A 23 2.91 -8.98 0.32
C PHE A 23 2.54 -10.33 -0.25
N ARG A 24 1.55 -10.35 -1.12
CA ARG A 24 1.16 -11.55 -1.84
C ARG A 24 1.17 -11.28 -3.33
N PRO A 25 1.79 -12.16 -4.11
CA PRO A 25 1.76 -11.97 -5.56
C PRO A 25 0.36 -12.20 -6.11
N MET A 26 0.01 -11.41 -7.12
CA MET A 26 -1.26 -11.53 -7.78
C MET A 26 -1.10 -11.07 -9.23
N MET A 27 -1.02 -12.05 -10.15
CA MET A 27 -0.99 -11.78 -11.58
C MET A 27 0.07 -10.75 -11.97
N GLY A 28 1.28 -10.91 -11.44
CA GLY A 28 2.39 -10.03 -11.77
C GLY A 28 2.50 -8.80 -10.90
N GLU A 29 1.51 -8.57 -10.06
CA GLU A 29 1.53 -7.46 -9.12
C GLU A 29 1.51 -8.01 -7.70
N TYR A 30 1.44 -7.12 -6.71
CA TYR A 30 1.51 -7.56 -5.32
C TYR A 30 0.47 -6.84 -4.48
N ILE A 31 -0.25 -7.62 -3.67
CA ILE A 31 -1.20 -7.04 -2.72
C ILE A 31 -0.48 -6.84 -1.40
N MET A 32 -0.64 -5.68 -0.79
CA MET A 32 0.00 -5.36 0.48
C MET A 32 -0.99 -5.50 1.61
N TYR A 33 -0.54 -6.19 2.65
CA TYR A 33 -1.33 -6.39 3.86
C TYR A 33 -0.63 -5.72 5.04
N THR A 34 -1.42 -5.20 5.96
CA THR A 34 -0.90 -4.74 7.24
C THR A 34 -1.75 -5.37 8.32
N GLY A 35 -1.11 -6.18 9.17
CA GLY A 35 -1.83 -6.89 10.22
C GLY A 35 -2.92 -7.80 9.68
N GLY A 36 -2.74 -8.34 8.48
CA GLY A 36 -3.72 -9.22 7.86
C GLY A 36 -4.83 -8.51 7.11
N LYS A 37 -4.86 -7.19 7.13
CA LYS A 37 -5.86 -6.42 6.39
C LYS A 37 -5.25 -5.87 5.11
N VAL A 38 -6.04 -5.87 4.04
CA VAL A 38 -5.57 -5.36 2.76
C VAL A 38 -5.45 -3.84 2.84
N ALA A 39 -4.23 -3.34 2.67
CA ALA A 39 -3.97 -1.90 2.76
C ALA A 39 -3.78 -1.27 1.38
N GLY A 40 -3.38 -2.04 0.40
CA GLY A 40 -3.13 -1.52 -0.93
C GLY A 40 -2.33 -2.53 -1.70
N GLY A 41 -1.35 -2.05 -2.47
CA GLY A 41 -0.52 -2.96 -3.23
C GLY A 41 0.49 -2.23 -4.08
N ILE A 42 1.30 -3.02 -4.76
CA ILE A 42 2.27 -2.51 -5.72
C ILE A 42 1.78 -2.90 -7.11
N TYR A 43 1.50 -1.89 -7.92
CA TYR A 43 0.95 -2.10 -9.25
C TYR A 43 1.75 -1.28 -10.25
N ASP A 44 2.36 -1.97 -11.21
CA ASP A 44 3.12 -1.32 -12.29
C ASP A 44 4.15 -0.37 -11.70
N ASN A 45 4.93 -0.88 -10.73
CA ASN A 45 6.00 -0.12 -10.06
C ASN A 45 5.46 1.14 -9.38
N ARG A 46 4.29 1.03 -8.76
CA ARG A 46 3.71 2.12 -7.96
C ARG A 46 3.17 1.53 -6.68
N LEU A 47 3.46 2.17 -5.56
CA LEU A 47 2.85 1.76 -4.29
C LEU A 47 1.57 2.56 -4.10
N LEU A 48 0.46 1.87 -4.08
CA LEU A 48 -0.85 2.49 -3.92
C LEU A 48 -1.48 1.99 -2.63
N VAL A 49 -2.19 2.87 -1.94
CA VAL A 49 -2.89 2.51 -0.71
C VAL A 49 -4.36 2.89 -0.82
N LYS A 50 -5.18 2.20 -0.06
CA LYS A 50 -6.59 2.53 -0.03
C LYS A 50 -6.80 3.93 0.51
N PRO A 51 -7.76 4.68 -0.03
CA PRO A 51 -7.97 6.07 0.40
C PRO A 51 -8.78 6.14 1.69
N THR A 52 -8.17 5.69 2.77
CA THR A 52 -8.78 5.84 4.09
C THR A 52 -8.69 7.29 4.53
N ALA A 53 -9.42 7.63 5.59
CA ALA A 53 -9.39 9.00 6.10
C ALA A 53 -7.98 9.39 6.52
N SER A 54 -7.26 8.47 7.18
CA SER A 54 -5.90 8.77 7.61
C SER A 54 -4.95 8.94 6.43
N ALA A 55 -5.10 8.09 5.41
CA ALA A 55 -4.24 8.21 4.24
C ALA A 55 -4.46 9.56 3.55
N LYS A 56 -5.71 9.99 3.43
CA LYS A 56 -5.98 11.28 2.82
C LYS A 56 -5.42 12.43 3.65
N ALA A 57 -5.52 12.29 4.98
CA ALA A 57 -5.03 13.37 5.87
C ALA A 57 -3.51 13.46 5.83
N LEU A 58 -2.83 12.32 5.79
CA LEU A 58 -1.38 12.31 5.79
C LEU A 58 -0.79 12.63 4.42
N MET A 59 -1.55 12.41 3.36
CA MET A 59 -1.10 12.67 1.99
C MET A 59 -2.15 13.51 1.26
N PRO A 60 -2.36 14.76 1.71
CA PRO A 60 -3.44 15.56 1.12
C PRO A 60 -3.27 15.87 -0.36
N ASP A 61 -2.03 15.84 -0.85
CA ASP A 61 -1.76 16.14 -2.24
C ASP A 61 -1.53 14.90 -3.09
N ALA A 62 -1.73 13.71 -2.53
CA ALA A 62 -1.48 12.49 -3.27
C ALA A 62 -2.49 12.33 -4.40
N PRO A 63 -2.02 12.00 -5.60
CA PRO A 63 -2.96 11.77 -6.71
C PRO A 63 -3.66 10.43 -6.55
N TYR A 64 -4.86 10.37 -7.10
CA TYR A 64 -5.58 9.11 -7.20
C TYR A 64 -5.16 8.40 -8.47
N GLU A 65 -4.93 7.11 -8.39
CA GLU A 65 -4.55 6.32 -9.54
C GLU A 65 -5.24 4.98 -9.51
N LEU A 66 -5.48 4.43 -10.68
CA LEU A 66 -6.09 3.11 -10.78
C LEU A 66 -5.00 2.06 -10.66
N PRO A 67 -5.17 1.08 -9.78
CA PRO A 67 -4.21 -0.03 -9.72
C PRO A 67 -4.26 -0.87 -10.99
N TYR A 68 -5.45 -1.02 -11.56
CA TYR A 68 -5.64 -1.70 -12.84
C TYR A 68 -7.01 -1.31 -13.36
N GLU A 69 -7.22 -1.61 -14.61
CA GLU A 69 -8.47 -1.21 -15.26
C GLU A 69 -9.66 -1.87 -14.58
N GLY A 70 -10.68 -1.07 -14.28
CA GLY A 70 -11.87 -1.57 -13.64
C GLY A 70 -11.84 -1.58 -12.13
N ALA A 71 -10.70 -1.24 -11.54
CA ALA A 71 -10.58 -1.19 -10.08
C ALA A 71 -10.95 0.18 -9.56
N LYS A 72 -11.13 0.26 -8.25
CA LYS A 72 -11.34 1.55 -7.61
C LYS A 72 -10.04 2.30 -7.49
N GLU A 73 -10.12 3.61 -7.52
CA GLU A 73 -8.93 4.44 -7.39
C GLU A 73 -8.31 4.32 -6.02
N MET A 74 -6.99 4.42 -5.97
CA MET A 74 -6.23 4.39 -4.74
C MET A 74 -5.27 5.56 -4.75
N LEU A 75 -4.66 5.82 -3.59
CA LEU A 75 -3.73 6.95 -3.47
C LEU A 75 -2.30 6.50 -3.77
N LEU A 76 -1.60 7.31 -4.55
CA LEU A 76 -0.20 7.04 -4.86
C LEU A 76 0.68 7.54 -3.72
N VAL A 77 1.55 6.65 -3.22
CA VAL A 77 2.47 7.01 -2.14
C VAL A 77 3.76 7.53 -2.76
N ASP A 78 4.06 8.81 -2.52
CA ASP A 78 5.25 9.44 -3.07
C ASP A 78 6.45 9.41 -2.14
N ASN A 79 6.22 9.32 -0.84
CA ASN A 79 7.28 9.43 0.15
C ASN A 79 7.90 8.09 0.47
N LEU A 80 8.31 7.34 -0.56
CA LEU A 80 8.83 6.01 -0.35
C LEU A 80 10.17 5.98 0.37
N ASP A 81 10.89 7.08 0.36
CA ASP A 81 12.19 7.13 1.02
C ASP A 81 12.09 7.58 2.48
N ASP A 82 10.88 7.78 2.99
CA ASP A 82 10.69 8.20 4.37
C ASP A 82 10.09 7.03 5.17
N ARG A 83 10.97 6.26 5.80
CA ARG A 83 10.54 5.05 6.49
C ARG A 83 9.61 5.36 7.66
N GLN A 84 9.88 6.43 8.37
CA GLN A 84 9.03 6.79 9.49
C GLN A 84 7.64 7.18 9.02
N PHE A 85 7.57 7.91 7.92
CA PHE A 85 6.27 8.27 7.37
C PHE A 85 5.48 7.02 6.96
N LEU A 86 6.15 6.08 6.31
CA LEU A 86 5.47 4.86 5.89
C LEU A 86 4.93 4.08 7.09
N ARG A 87 5.70 4.03 8.16
CA ARG A 87 5.24 3.35 9.37
C ARG A 87 4.02 4.05 9.95
N GLU A 88 4.08 5.37 10.03
CA GLU A 88 2.96 6.14 10.57
C GLU A 88 1.72 5.98 9.70
N LEU A 89 1.91 5.99 8.39
CA LEU A 89 0.79 5.85 7.47
C LEU A 89 0.07 4.53 7.67
N LEU A 90 0.81 3.43 7.68
CA LEU A 90 0.18 2.13 7.80
C LEU A 90 -0.40 1.90 9.19
N THR A 91 0.25 2.42 10.21
CA THR A 91 -0.28 2.31 11.56
C THR A 91 -1.62 3.04 11.67
N ALA A 92 -1.68 4.25 11.12
CA ALA A 92 -2.93 5.01 11.17
C ALA A 92 -4.02 4.37 10.34
N MET A 93 -3.65 3.81 9.19
CA MET A 93 -4.64 3.19 8.31
C MET A 93 -5.22 1.90 8.89
N TYR A 94 -4.44 1.21 9.71
CA TYR A 94 -4.85 -0.12 10.15
C TYR A 94 -6.23 -0.11 10.79
N GLU A 95 -6.49 0.87 11.64
CA GLU A 95 -7.77 0.93 12.33
C GLU A 95 -8.94 1.19 11.40
N GLU A 96 -8.66 1.76 10.24
CA GLU A 96 -9.70 2.13 9.30
C GLU A 96 -9.93 1.10 8.21
N LEU A 97 -9.11 0.07 8.16
CA LEU A 97 -9.24 -0.95 7.14
C LEU A 97 -10.25 -2.01 7.57
N PRO A 98 -11.03 -2.51 6.60
CA PRO A 98 -11.99 -3.56 6.95
C PRO A 98 -11.28 -4.82 7.38
N GLU A 99 -11.89 -5.52 8.32
CA GLU A 99 -11.32 -6.75 8.78
C GLU A 99 -11.39 -7.82 7.71
N LYS A 100 -10.42 -8.72 7.76
CA LYS A 100 -10.43 -9.81 6.84
C LYS A 100 -11.68 -10.64 7.06
N LYS A 101 -12.37 -10.94 5.96
CA LYS A 101 -13.60 -11.67 6.06
C LYS A 101 -13.35 -13.11 6.48
N LYS A 102 -14.13 -13.56 7.41
CA LYS A 102 -14.04 -14.95 7.84
C LYS A 102 -14.96 -15.81 7.06
N LYS A 103 -14.55 -17.02 6.87
CA LYS A 103 -15.35 -17.96 6.12
C LYS A 103 -15.98 -18.99 7.00
#